data_39283efee86ff05418af5be3556aef7f
#
_entry.id   39283efee86ff05418af5be3556aef7f
#
_cell.length_a   1.000
_cell.length_b   1.000
_cell.length_c   1.000
_cell.angle_alpha   90.00
_cell.angle_beta   90.00
_cell.angle_gamma   90.00
#
_symmetry.space_group_name_H-M   'P 1'
#
loop_
_entity.id
_entity.type
_entity.pdbx_description
1 polymer ?
#
loop_
_entity_poly.entity_id
_entity_poly.type
_entity_poly.pdbx_seq_one_letter_code
_entity_poly.pdbx_strand_id
1 'polypeptide(L)' 'MEDQTVEGFAAEKHPKFEMYADKAGEFRFRLKAANGQIIAVSEGYKAKVSCLNGIASVKKNAPEAPVEEA' A
#
# COMPACT_ATOMS: atom_id res chain seq x y z
N MET A 1 -11.58 18.81 -9.95
CA MET A 1 -11.11 18.31 -9.43
C MET A 1 -10.83 18.33 -9.18
N GLU A 2 -10.94 18.15 -9.34
CA GLU A 2 -10.50 17.74 -8.66
C GLU A 2 -10.22 17.48 -8.73
N ASP A 3 -10.39 17.45 -9.23
CA ASP A 3 -9.96 16.92 -8.88
C ASP A 3 -9.82 16.73 -9.23
N GLN A 4 -9.86 16.46 -9.67
CA GLN A 4 -9.57 15.94 -9.53
C GLN A 4 -9.56 15.77 -9.99
N THR A 5 -9.96 15.83 -10.70
CA THR A 5 -9.83 15.37 -10.64
C THR A 5 -9.86 15.27 -11.13
N VAL A 6 -10.08 15.45 -11.80
CA VAL A 6 -9.96 15.06 -11.89
C VAL A 6 -9.92 14.89 -12.02
N GLU A 7 -9.87 14.60 -12.31
CA GLU A 7 -9.86 14.21 -12.26
C GLU A 7 -9.47 13.59 -12.03
N GLY A 8 -9.58 13.16 -12.06
CA GLY A 8 -9.44 12.46 -11.77
C GLY A 8 -8.76 12.26 -11.26
N PHE A 9 -8.68 11.98 -11.22
CA PHE A 9 -7.95 12.06 -10.76
C PHE A 9 -7.47 12.56 -9.96
N ALA A 10 -7.68 12.38 -10.28
CA ALA A 10 -6.87 13.27 -9.65
C ALA A 10 -6.89 13.47 -8.20
N ALA A 11 -7.71 13.42 -7.61
CA ALA A 11 -7.81 13.78 -6.22
C ALA A 11 -7.20 12.78 -5.26
N GLU A 12 -6.58 11.75 -5.77
CA GLU A 12 -5.90 10.76 -4.90
C GLU A 12 -4.67 11.37 -4.25
N LYS A 13 -4.52 11.13 -2.96
CA LYS A 13 -3.33 11.56 -2.24
C LYS A 13 -2.30 10.45 -2.22
N HIS A 14 -1.06 10.80 -2.48
CA HIS A 14 0.07 9.87 -2.46
C HIS A 14 1.20 10.47 -1.66
N PRO A 15 2.07 9.65 -1.09
CA PRO A 15 2.04 8.18 -1.11
C PRO A 15 0.88 7.63 -0.27
N LYS A 16 0.49 6.40 -0.56
CA LYS A 16 -0.57 5.76 0.23
C LYS A 16 -0.45 4.24 0.19
N PHE A 17 -1.06 3.60 1.19
CA PHE A 17 -1.30 2.17 1.16
C PHE A 17 -2.71 1.92 0.65
N GLU A 18 -2.85 0.91 -0.20
CA GLU A 18 -4.17 0.44 -0.63
C GLU A 18 -4.32 -1.01 -0.21
N MET A 19 -5.46 -1.33 0.39
CA MET A 19 -5.78 -2.69 0.76
C MET A 19 -6.86 -3.22 -0.18
N TYR A 20 -6.70 -4.47 -0.63
CA TYR A 20 -7.63 -5.06 -1.58
C TYR A 20 -7.71 -6.56 -1.33
N ALA A 21 -8.76 -7.19 -1.87
CA ALA A 21 -8.89 -8.64 -1.85
C ALA A 21 -8.41 -9.20 -3.17
N ASP A 22 -7.60 -10.27 -3.11
CA ASP A 22 -7.11 -10.90 -4.33
C ASP A 22 -8.09 -11.98 -4.81
N LYS A 23 -7.74 -12.67 -5.89
CA LYS A 23 -8.61 -13.66 -6.49
C LYS A 23 -8.86 -14.86 -5.58
N ALA A 24 -7.94 -15.14 -4.69
CA ALA A 24 -8.08 -16.23 -3.73
C ALA A 24 -8.90 -15.84 -2.50
N GLY A 25 -9.36 -14.58 -2.44
CA GLY A 25 -10.11 -14.08 -1.30
C GLY A 25 -9.26 -13.66 -0.12
N GLU A 26 -7.96 -13.54 -0.32
CA GLU A 26 -7.07 -13.07 0.73
C GLU A 26 -6.86 -11.58 0.61
N PHE A 27 -6.57 -10.96 1.74
CA PHE A 27 -6.32 -9.52 1.78
C PHE A 27 -4.85 -9.23 1.54
N ARG A 28 -4.60 -8.23 0.71
CA ARG A 28 -3.25 -7.77 0.41
C ARG A 28 -3.22 -6.26 0.49
N PHE A 29 -2.04 -5.71 0.69
CA PHE A 29 -1.87 -4.27 0.56
C PHE A 29 -0.76 -4.00 -0.45
N ARG A 30 -0.80 -2.78 -0.99
CA ARG A 30 0.28 -2.30 -1.84
C ARG A 30 0.60 -0.87 -1.44
N LEU A 31 1.85 -0.49 -1.63
CA LEU A 31 2.32 0.86 -1.33
C LEU A 31 2.55 1.58 -2.64
N LYS A 32 1.92 2.72 -2.77
CA LYS A 32 2.11 3.59 -3.93
C LYS A 32 2.99 4.76 -3.56
N ALA A 33 3.95 5.07 -4.44
CA ALA A 33 4.82 6.22 -4.25
C ALA A 33 4.06 7.52 -4.52
N ALA A 34 4.76 8.64 -4.29
CA ALA A 34 4.16 9.95 -4.47
C ALA A 34 3.64 10.18 -5.91
N ASN A 35 4.28 9.52 -6.89
CA ASN A 35 3.86 9.63 -8.29
C ASN A 35 2.78 8.62 -8.67
N GLY A 36 2.26 7.86 -7.70
CA GLY A 36 1.21 6.88 -7.93
C GLY A 36 1.67 5.51 -8.36
N GLN A 37 2.97 5.29 -8.52
CA GLN A 37 3.49 3.99 -8.93
C GLN A 37 3.48 3.00 -7.75
N ILE A 38 3.16 1.74 -8.05
CA ILE A 38 3.22 0.68 -7.05
C ILE A 38 4.68 0.31 -6.83
N ILE A 39 5.17 0.44 -5.61
CA ILE A 39 6.55 0.14 -5.27
C ILE A 39 6.71 -1.07 -4.37
N ALA A 40 5.62 -1.57 -3.80
CA ALA A 40 5.67 -2.75 -2.95
C ALA A 40 4.30 -3.38 -2.87
N VAL A 41 4.25 -4.71 -2.77
CA VAL A 41 3.00 -5.47 -2.61
C VAL A 41 3.24 -6.50 -1.52
N SER A 42 2.26 -6.70 -0.64
CA SER A 42 2.37 -7.67 0.46
C SER A 42 2.03 -9.08 0.02
N GLU A 43 2.33 -10.02 0.90
CA GLU A 43 1.77 -11.37 0.80
C GLU A 43 0.27 -11.34 1.09
N GLY A 44 -0.40 -12.48 0.91
CA GLY A 44 -1.82 -12.59 1.20
C GLY A 44 -2.08 -12.87 2.67
N TYR A 45 -3.05 -12.18 3.25
CA TYR A 45 -3.50 -12.38 4.62
C TYR A 45 -4.92 -12.91 4.60
N LYS A 46 -5.23 -13.84 5.51
CA LYS A 46 -6.57 -14.43 5.55
C LYS A 46 -7.58 -13.53 6.24
N ALA A 47 -7.12 -12.63 7.11
CA ALA A 47 -8.01 -11.73 7.84
C ALA A 47 -7.62 -10.28 7.54
N LYS A 48 -8.63 -9.42 7.45
CA LYS A 48 -8.41 -8.00 7.19
C LYS A 48 -7.56 -7.37 8.29
N VAL A 49 -7.78 -7.74 9.55
CA VAL A 49 -7.02 -7.18 10.66
C VAL A 49 -5.54 -7.54 10.55
N SER A 50 -5.23 -8.74 10.06
CA SER A 50 -3.83 -9.14 9.86
C SER A 50 -3.16 -8.28 8.80
N CYS A 51 -3.89 -7.97 7.73
CA CYS A 51 -3.38 -7.10 6.68
C CYS A 51 -3.11 -5.70 7.22
N LEU A 52 -4.03 -5.17 8.02
CA LEU A 52 -3.84 -3.86 8.63
C LEU A 52 -2.63 -3.84 9.58
N ASN A 53 -2.42 -4.92 10.33
CA ASN A 53 -1.24 -5.04 11.18
C ASN A 53 0.04 -5.07 10.35
N GLY A 54 -0.01 -5.70 9.18
CA GLY A 54 1.12 -5.71 8.25
C GLY A 54 1.48 -4.30 7.78
N ILE A 55 0.46 -3.52 7.44
CA ILE A 55 0.68 -2.12 7.05
C ILE A 55 1.33 -1.33 8.20
N ALA A 56 0.82 -1.50 9.42
CA ALA A 56 1.37 -0.81 10.58
C ALA A 56 2.83 -1.20 10.80
N SER A 57 3.15 -2.48 10.59
CA SER A 57 4.52 -2.97 10.74
C SER A 57 5.46 -2.32 9.71
N VAL A 58 5.01 -2.22 8.45
CA VAL A 58 5.82 -1.56 7.42
C VAL A 58 6.07 -0.10 7.80
N LYS A 59 5.02 0.59 8.25
CA LYS A 59 5.17 2.01 8.63
C LYS A 59 6.16 2.20 9.77
N LYS A 60 6.20 1.23 10.69
CA LYS A 60 7.08 1.31 11.85
C LYS A 60 8.52 0.98 11.50
N ASN A 61 8.72 -0.06 10.68
CA ASN A 61 10.05 -0.63 10.47
C ASN A 61 10.79 -0.07 9.26
N ALA A 62 10.06 0.31 8.21
CA ALA A 62 10.70 0.74 6.97
C ALA A 62 11.66 1.92 7.14
N PRO A 63 11.32 2.96 7.93
CA PRO A 63 12.23 4.10 8.05
C PRO A 63 13.58 3.75 8.66
N GLU A 64 13.64 2.66 9.44
CA GLU A 64 14.87 2.27 10.13
C GLU A 64 15.60 1.13 9.45
N ALA A 65 15.05 0.59 8.36
CA ALA A 65 15.60 -0.59 7.72
C ALA A 65 16.72 -0.21 6.77
N PRO A 66 17.95 -0.72 7.00
CA PRO A 66 19.05 -0.47 6.07
C PRO A 66 18.91 -1.31 4.81
N VAL A 67 19.62 -0.91 3.76
CA VAL A 67 19.65 -1.69 2.52
C VAL A 67 20.88 -2.58 2.57
N GLU A 68 20.67 -3.88 2.46
CA GLU A 68 21.75 -4.87 2.44
C GLU A 68 21.54 -5.79 1.26
N GLU A 69 22.63 -6.18 0.63
CA GLU A 69 22.59 -7.20 -0.41
C GLU A 69 22.50 -8.58 0.24
N ALA A 70 21.48 -9.33 -0.16
CA ALA A 70 21.30 -10.68 0.36
C ALA A 70 22.11 -11.70 -0.39
#